data_25775904c3f608bd92d1f59903c070f2
#
_entry.id   25775904c3f608bd92d1f59903c070f2
#
_cell.length_a   1.000
_cell.length_b   1.000
_cell.length_c   1.000
_cell.angle_alpha   90.00
_cell.angle_beta   90.00
_cell.angle_gamma   90.00
#
_symmetry.space_group_name_H-M   'P 1'
#
loop_
_entity.id
_entity.type
_entity.pdbx_description
1 polymer ?
#
loop_
_entity_poly.entity_id
_entity_poly.type
_entity_poly.pdbx_seq_one_letter_code
_entity_poly.pdbx_strand_id
1 'polypeptide(L)'
;MAAPVRRTVAWVYGHAQRFGGDPQRIYVFGQSSGGHLAGVLLTTDWRKAFDLPADIIKGGLCCSGMFDLKPVRLSVRSSYVTFTDEMEHLLSPQRHLDHLHAPIIVAYGTLESPEFQRQSCDFAAAVQAAGKPVQLLVGEGYNHFEIVETLGHPYGVLGRAVLAQMQLAQA
;
A
#
# COMPACT_ATOMS: atom_id res chain seq x y z
N MET A 1 3.69 9.88 -11.05
CA MET A 1 4.36 9.37 -9.83
C MET A 1 4.51 7.83 -9.80
N ALA A 2 3.53 7.02 -10.15
CA ALA A 2 3.63 5.54 -10.07
C ALA A 2 4.80 4.94 -10.88
N ALA A 3 5.04 5.38 -12.12
CA ALA A 3 6.10 4.83 -12.95
C ALA A 3 7.52 4.98 -12.35
N PRO A 4 7.94 6.14 -11.82
CA PRO A 4 9.23 6.25 -11.11
C PRO A 4 9.32 5.30 -9.92
N VAL A 5 8.27 5.19 -9.09
CA VAL A 5 8.29 4.34 -7.90
C VAL A 5 8.39 2.85 -8.28
N ARG A 6 7.67 2.40 -9.32
CA ARG A 6 7.83 1.04 -9.86
C ARG A 6 9.26 0.77 -10.31
N ARG A 7 9.89 1.71 -11.06
CA ARG A 7 11.30 1.59 -11.47
C ARG A 7 12.25 1.51 -10.28
N THR A 8 11.98 2.28 -9.21
CA THR A 8 12.77 2.22 -7.98
C THR A 8 12.72 0.83 -7.34
N VAL A 9 11.52 0.24 -7.21
CA VAL A 9 11.38 -1.12 -6.64
C VAL A 9 12.06 -2.16 -7.52
N ALA A 10 11.91 -2.09 -8.84
CA ALA A 10 12.61 -2.98 -9.78
C ALA A 10 14.13 -2.85 -9.65
N TRP A 11 14.64 -1.62 -9.51
CA TRP A 11 16.07 -1.36 -9.29
C TRP A 11 16.54 -1.93 -7.93
N VAL A 12 15.79 -1.72 -6.86
CA VAL A 12 16.09 -2.28 -5.53
C VAL A 12 16.14 -3.81 -5.60
N TYR A 13 15.18 -4.45 -6.25
CA TYR A 13 15.18 -5.90 -6.43
C TYR A 13 16.46 -6.41 -7.11
N GLY A 14 16.89 -5.75 -8.18
CA GLY A 14 18.09 -6.13 -8.92
C GLY A 14 19.42 -5.80 -8.22
N HIS A 15 19.40 -4.92 -7.20
CA HIS A 15 20.63 -4.38 -6.59
C HIS A 15 20.70 -4.54 -5.06
N ALA A 16 19.69 -5.12 -4.42
CA ALA A 16 19.58 -5.19 -2.95
C ALA A 16 20.85 -5.69 -2.28
N GLN A 17 21.47 -6.74 -2.83
CA GLN A 17 22.70 -7.34 -2.29
C GLN A 17 23.91 -6.36 -2.28
N ARG A 18 23.94 -5.34 -3.16
CA ARG A 18 25.02 -4.36 -3.22
C ARG A 18 25.11 -3.46 -1.98
N PHE A 19 24.00 -3.34 -1.24
CA PHE A 19 23.91 -2.56 0.00
C PHE A 19 23.44 -3.41 1.20
N GLY A 20 23.66 -4.73 1.15
CA GLY A 20 23.38 -5.65 2.26
C GLY A 20 21.91 -6.06 2.40
N GLY A 21 21.07 -5.72 1.43
CA GLY A 21 19.66 -6.13 1.41
C GLY A 21 19.45 -7.52 0.79
N ASP A 22 18.30 -8.12 1.10
CA ASP A 22 17.84 -9.37 0.53
C ASP A 22 16.71 -9.12 -0.47
N PRO A 23 16.89 -9.40 -1.78
CA PRO A 23 15.84 -9.24 -2.78
C PRO A 23 14.63 -10.14 -2.54
N GLN A 24 14.77 -11.20 -1.73
CA GLN A 24 13.65 -12.06 -1.33
C GLN A 24 12.87 -11.53 -0.11
N ARG A 25 13.24 -10.37 0.43
CA ARG A 25 12.63 -9.76 1.62
C ARG A 25 12.31 -8.28 1.41
N ILE A 26 11.72 -7.94 0.28
CA ILE A 26 11.27 -6.57 -0.03
C ILE A 26 9.86 -6.37 0.51
N TYR A 27 9.68 -5.33 1.33
CA TYR A 27 8.41 -4.89 1.88
C TYR A 27 8.18 -3.42 1.52
N VAL A 28 6.93 -3.03 1.32
CA VAL A 28 6.56 -1.65 0.96
C VAL A 28 5.58 -1.08 1.98
N PHE A 29 5.91 0.09 2.52
CA PHE A 29 5.07 0.78 3.50
C PHE A 29 4.77 2.18 3.02
N GLY A 30 3.53 2.63 3.21
CA GLY A 30 3.16 3.97 2.84
C GLY A 30 1.93 4.48 3.57
N GLN A 31 1.88 5.80 3.73
CA GLN A 31 0.76 6.51 4.36
C GLN A 31 0.22 7.57 3.40
N SER A 32 -1.10 7.80 3.39
CA SER A 32 -1.77 8.79 2.56
C SER A 32 -1.52 8.54 1.07
N SER A 33 -0.93 9.48 0.34
CA SER A 33 -0.47 9.26 -1.04
C SER A 33 0.57 8.14 -1.15
N GLY A 34 1.39 7.94 -0.11
CA GLY A 34 2.29 6.79 0.01
C GLY A 34 1.55 5.48 0.20
N GLY A 35 0.44 5.46 0.95
CA GLY A 35 -0.45 4.30 1.09
C GLY A 35 -1.11 3.90 -0.23
N HIS A 36 -1.54 4.89 -1.02
CA HIS A 36 -1.98 4.68 -2.40
C HIS A 36 -0.86 4.07 -3.26
N LEU A 37 0.36 4.65 -3.22
CA LEU A 37 1.48 4.15 -4.00
C LEU A 37 1.92 2.74 -3.57
N ALA A 38 1.88 2.42 -2.28
CA ALA A 38 2.13 1.07 -1.79
C ALA A 38 1.09 0.08 -2.37
N GLY A 39 -0.19 0.45 -2.37
CA GLY A 39 -1.24 -0.34 -3.03
C GLY A 39 -0.98 -0.55 -4.52
N VAL A 40 -0.60 0.51 -5.25
CA VAL A 40 -0.24 0.43 -6.68
C VAL A 40 0.95 -0.51 -6.92
N LEU A 41 1.97 -0.49 -6.04
CA LEU A 41 3.13 -1.39 -6.15
C LEU A 41 2.73 -2.84 -5.91
N LEU A 42 1.93 -3.10 -4.88
CA LEU A 42 1.45 -4.44 -4.51
C LEU A 42 0.56 -5.08 -5.57
N THR A 43 -0.14 -4.25 -6.36
CA THR A 43 -1.03 -4.67 -7.44
C THR A 43 -0.43 -4.43 -8.84
N THR A 44 0.89 -4.31 -8.94
CA THR A 44 1.58 -4.17 -10.23
C THR A 44 1.85 -5.55 -10.84
N ASP A 45 1.53 -5.70 -12.13
CA ASP A 45 2.00 -6.85 -12.92
C ASP A 45 3.52 -6.70 -13.21
N TRP A 46 4.32 -7.22 -12.29
CA TRP A 46 5.79 -7.14 -12.36
C TRP A 46 6.37 -7.92 -13.53
N ARG A 47 5.70 -9.00 -13.95
CA ARG A 47 6.13 -9.80 -15.11
C ARG A 47 6.00 -9.00 -16.39
N LYS A 48 4.84 -8.41 -16.61
CA LYS A 48 4.56 -7.63 -17.83
C LYS A 48 5.34 -6.32 -17.87
N ALA A 49 5.46 -5.63 -16.71
CA ALA A 49 6.04 -4.29 -16.67
C ALA A 49 7.57 -4.28 -16.67
N PHE A 50 8.23 -5.30 -16.11
CA PHE A 50 9.68 -5.29 -15.84
C PHE A 50 10.38 -6.64 -16.09
N ASP A 51 9.66 -7.67 -16.56
CA ASP A 51 10.17 -9.03 -16.69
C ASP A 51 10.75 -9.61 -15.38
N LEU A 52 10.08 -9.29 -14.26
CA LEU A 52 10.43 -9.73 -12.92
C LEU A 52 9.42 -10.75 -12.37
N PRO A 53 9.79 -11.56 -11.36
CA PRO A 53 8.82 -12.43 -10.69
C PRO A 53 7.62 -11.65 -10.16
N ALA A 54 6.42 -12.25 -10.21
CA ALA A 54 5.19 -11.57 -9.79
C ALA A 54 5.18 -11.21 -8.29
N ASP A 55 5.94 -11.92 -7.48
CA ASP A 55 5.99 -11.84 -6.03
C ASP A 55 7.26 -11.16 -5.47
N ILE A 56 7.86 -10.23 -6.20
CA ILE A 56 9.06 -9.52 -5.74
C ILE A 56 8.84 -8.74 -4.43
N ILE A 57 7.59 -8.33 -4.15
CA ILE A 57 7.20 -7.71 -2.88
C ILE A 57 6.59 -8.80 -2.00
N LYS A 58 7.09 -8.94 -0.77
CA LYS A 58 6.70 -10.02 0.15
C LYS A 58 5.66 -9.60 1.19
N GLY A 59 5.36 -8.33 1.27
CA GLY A 59 4.31 -7.78 2.13
C GLY A 59 4.26 -6.27 2.04
N GLY A 60 3.19 -5.68 2.56
CA GLY A 60 3.09 -4.23 2.58
C GLY A 60 2.05 -3.67 3.54
N LEU A 61 2.25 -2.41 3.91
CA LEU A 61 1.31 -1.61 4.68
C LEU A 61 0.79 -0.45 3.83
N CYS A 62 -0.52 -0.41 3.66
CA CYS A 62 -1.28 0.64 3.00
C CYS A 62 -2.07 1.42 4.06
N CYS A 63 -1.46 2.46 4.65
CA CYS A 63 -2.10 3.27 5.69
C CYS A 63 -2.81 4.47 5.07
N SER A 64 -4.11 4.63 5.36
CA SER A 64 -4.91 5.82 4.99
C SER A 64 -4.76 6.21 3.52
N GLY A 65 -4.78 5.22 2.63
CA GLY A 65 -4.59 5.42 1.19
C GLY A 65 -5.90 5.69 0.45
N MET A 66 -5.78 6.02 -0.84
CA MET A 66 -6.89 6.12 -1.78
C MET A 66 -6.78 4.95 -2.78
N PHE A 67 -7.64 3.95 -2.64
CA PHE A 67 -7.53 2.69 -3.39
C PHE A 67 -8.47 2.60 -4.58
N ASP A 68 -9.52 3.46 -4.63
CA ASP A 68 -10.30 3.81 -5.80
C ASP A 68 -10.15 5.31 -6.07
N LEU A 69 -9.63 5.68 -7.23
CA LEU A 69 -9.39 7.08 -7.58
C LEU A 69 -10.61 7.82 -8.11
N LYS A 70 -11.76 7.14 -8.34
CA LYS A 70 -12.96 7.82 -8.82
C LYS A 70 -13.44 8.93 -7.87
N PRO A 71 -13.58 8.73 -6.56
CA PRO A 71 -13.91 9.82 -5.63
C PRO A 71 -12.87 10.95 -5.62
N VAL A 72 -11.58 10.60 -5.73
CA VAL A 72 -10.49 11.58 -5.80
C VAL A 72 -10.61 12.46 -7.05
N ARG A 73 -10.90 11.84 -8.20
CA ARG A 73 -11.15 12.54 -9.46
C ARG A 73 -12.37 13.47 -9.39
N LEU A 74 -13.40 13.12 -8.65
CA LEU A 74 -14.59 13.93 -8.46
C LEU A 74 -14.44 15.01 -7.37
N SER A 75 -13.30 15.05 -6.69
CA SER A 75 -13.02 16.03 -5.63
C SER A 75 -12.38 17.31 -6.18
N VAL A 76 -12.16 18.28 -5.29
CA VAL A 76 -11.43 19.53 -5.58
C VAL A 76 -10.02 19.27 -6.18
N ARG A 77 -9.45 18.08 -6.02
CA ARG A 77 -8.14 17.73 -6.57
C ARG A 77 -8.09 17.79 -8.09
N SER A 78 -9.22 17.62 -8.78
CA SER A 78 -9.31 17.77 -10.23
C SER A 78 -9.10 19.22 -10.72
N SER A 79 -9.12 20.20 -9.83
CA SER A 79 -8.80 21.58 -10.18
C SER A 79 -7.31 21.81 -10.45
N TYR A 80 -6.43 20.95 -9.95
CA TYR A 80 -4.97 21.06 -10.09
C TYR A 80 -4.27 19.75 -10.55
N VAL A 81 -5.01 18.65 -10.66
CA VAL A 81 -4.51 17.39 -11.22
C VAL A 81 -5.44 16.97 -12.36
N THR A 82 -4.88 16.79 -13.55
CA THR A 82 -5.63 16.24 -14.69
C THR A 82 -5.77 14.73 -14.53
N PHE A 83 -6.94 14.28 -14.10
CA PHE A 83 -7.28 12.86 -14.07
C PHE A 83 -7.91 12.45 -15.39
N THR A 84 -7.40 11.38 -15.99
CA THR A 84 -8.02 10.71 -17.14
C THR A 84 -8.70 9.42 -16.69
N ASP A 85 -9.60 8.87 -17.52
CA ASP A 85 -10.23 7.56 -17.27
C ASP A 85 -9.17 6.46 -17.19
N GLU A 86 -8.13 6.55 -18.02
CA GLU A 86 -6.99 5.64 -18.00
C GLU A 86 -6.21 5.72 -16.69
N MET A 87 -5.90 6.93 -16.20
CA MET A 87 -5.22 7.10 -14.90
C MET A 87 -6.06 6.57 -13.75
N GLU A 88 -7.36 6.86 -13.73
CA GLU A 88 -8.28 6.33 -12.73
C GLU A 88 -8.28 4.81 -12.74
N HIS A 89 -8.36 4.19 -13.93
CA HIS A 89 -8.34 2.74 -14.05
C HIS A 89 -6.99 2.14 -13.62
N LEU A 90 -5.88 2.61 -14.20
CA LEU A 90 -4.55 2.02 -14.01
C LEU A 90 -3.95 2.26 -12.61
N LEU A 91 -4.42 3.28 -11.90
CA LEU A 91 -3.86 3.68 -10.60
C LEU A 91 -4.84 3.49 -9.44
N SER A 92 -5.94 2.78 -9.63
CA SER A 92 -6.83 2.33 -8.56
C SER A 92 -6.47 0.90 -8.15
N PRO A 93 -5.70 0.69 -7.07
CA PRO A 93 -5.25 -0.66 -6.66
C PRO A 93 -6.39 -1.67 -6.52
N GLN A 94 -7.55 -1.23 -6.09
CA GLN A 94 -8.74 -2.07 -5.93
C GLN A 94 -9.21 -2.74 -7.22
N ARG A 95 -8.80 -2.24 -8.38
CA ARG A 95 -9.18 -2.78 -9.71
C ARG A 95 -8.17 -3.80 -10.27
N HIS A 96 -7.09 -4.09 -9.53
CA HIS A 96 -5.97 -4.93 -10.01
C HIS A 96 -5.56 -6.01 -8.99
N LEU A 97 -6.52 -6.52 -8.22
CA LEU A 97 -6.28 -7.49 -7.14
C LEU A 97 -5.79 -8.86 -7.64
N ASP A 98 -6.00 -9.18 -8.90
CA ASP A 98 -5.45 -10.36 -9.57
C ASP A 98 -3.90 -10.38 -9.56
N HIS A 99 -3.27 -9.20 -9.55
CA HIS A 99 -1.81 -9.05 -9.44
C HIS A 99 -1.30 -8.95 -8.00
N LEU A 100 -2.17 -9.01 -6.99
CA LEU A 100 -1.75 -9.01 -5.58
C LEU A 100 -1.27 -10.42 -5.18
N HIS A 101 0.03 -10.57 -4.93
CA HIS A 101 0.67 -11.84 -4.57
C HIS A 101 1.22 -11.87 -3.14
N ALA A 102 1.15 -10.76 -2.41
CA ALA A 102 1.67 -10.63 -1.06
C ALA A 102 0.57 -10.39 -0.03
N PRO A 103 0.74 -10.78 1.24
CA PRO A 103 -0.14 -10.35 2.32
C PRO A 103 -0.03 -8.84 2.51
N ILE A 104 -1.17 -8.19 2.77
CA ILE A 104 -1.20 -6.76 3.01
C ILE A 104 -1.82 -6.40 4.37
N ILE A 105 -1.35 -5.28 4.91
CA ILE A 105 -1.96 -4.60 6.03
C ILE A 105 -2.60 -3.33 5.47
N VAL A 106 -3.90 -3.15 5.69
CA VAL A 106 -4.62 -1.90 5.42
C VAL A 106 -4.91 -1.25 6.76
N ALA A 107 -4.61 0.02 6.93
CA ALA A 107 -4.78 0.71 8.21
C ALA A 107 -5.40 2.09 8.04
N TYR A 108 -6.14 2.55 9.06
CA TYR A 108 -6.65 3.91 9.16
C TYR A 108 -6.88 4.30 10.62
N GLY A 109 -6.96 5.61 10.90
CA GLY A 109 -7.30 6.16 12.22
C GLY A 109 -8.77 6.54 12.31
N THR A 110 -9.40 6.32 13.48
CA THR A 110 -10.84 6.62 13.67
C THR A 110 -11.18 8.11 13.68
N LEU A 111 -10.19 8.99 13.83
CA LEU A 111 -10.36 10.45 13.73
C LEU A 111 -10.02 10.99 12.33
N GLU A 112 -9.86 10.13 11.34
CA GLU A 112 -9.69 10.53 9.94
C GLU A 112 -11.04 10.92 9.30
N SER A 113 -10.97 11.54 8.11
CA SER A 113 -12.19 11.83 7.36
C SER A 113 -12.93 10.54 6.99
N PRO A 114 -14.26 10.58 6.88
CA PRO A 114 -15.05 9.40 6.51
C PRO A 114 -14.59 8.73 5.22
N GLU A 115 -14.05 9.50 4.27
CA GLU A 115 -13.59 8.95 2.99
C GLU A 115 -12.31 8.11 3.14
N PHE A 116 -11.33 8.50 3.97
CA PHE A 116 -10.15 7.68 4.25
C PHE A 116 -10.53 6.37 4.94
N GLN A 117 -11.43 6.44 5.92
CA GLN A 117 -11.94 5.26 6.62
C GLN A 117 -12.68 4.32 5.63
N ARG A 118 -13.61 4.87 4.84
CA ARG A 118 -14.37 4.10 3.84
C ARG A 118 -13.45 3.42 2.82
N GLN A 119 -12.51 4.15 2.22
CA GLN A 119 -11.57 3.61 1.24
C GLN A 119 -10.73 2.47 1.81
N SER A 120 -10.31 2.60 3.06
CA SER A 120 -9.53 1.55 3.73
C SER A 120 -10.39 0.30 3.99
N CYS A 121 -11.61 0.47 4.48
CA CYS A 121 -12.55 -0.64 4.70
C CYS A 121 -12.93 -1.33 3.39
N ASP A 122 -13.30 -0.57 2.36
CA ASP A 122 -13.71 -1.11 1.06
C ASP A 122 -12.57 -1.87 0.38
N PHE A 123 -11.34 -1.34 0.46
CA PHE A 123 -10.18 -2.02 -0.11
C PHE A 123 -9.86 -3.31 0.62
N ALA A 124 -9.86 -3.32 1.95
CA ALA A 124 -9.66 -4.54 2.73
C ALA A 124 -10.74 -5.59 2.43
N ALA A 125 -12.01 -5.17 2.35
CA ALA A 125 -13.12 -6.07 1.99
C ALA A 125 -12.96 -6.64 0.57
N ALA A 126 -12.54 -5.82 -0.40
CA ALA A 126 -12.31 -6.28 -1.77
C ALA A 126 -11.15 -7.29 -1.86
N VAL A 127 -10.05 -7.05 -1.12
CA VAL A 127 -8.92 -7.99 -1.04
C VAL A 127 -9.35 -9.31 -0.41
N GLN A 128 -10.13 -9.26 0.66
CA GLN A 128 -10.68 -10.46 1.30
C GLN A 128 -11.62 -11.22 0.37
N ALA A 129 -12.50 -10.52 -0.34
CA ALA A 129 -13.42 -11.13 -1.31
C ALA A 129 -12.68 -11.78 -2.50
N ALA A 130 -11.50 -11.25 -2.87
CA ALA A 130 -10.62 -11.84 -3.86
C ALA A 130 -9.82 -13.06 -3.33
N GLY A 131 -10.06 -13.50 -2.08
CA GLY A 131 -9.37 -14.62 -1.45
C GLY A 131 -7.90 -14.34 -1.12
N LYS A 132 -7.51 -13.07 -1.01
CA LYS A 132 -6.12 -12.67 -0.73
C LYS A 132 -5.94 -12.35 0.76
N PRO A 133 -4.74 -12.61 1.33
CA PRO A 133 -4.47 -12.35 2.74
C PRO A 133 -4.42 -10.86 3.03
N VAL A 134 -5.28 -10.41 3.92
CA VAL A 134 -5.37 -9.01 4.35
C VAL A 134 -5.61 -8.92 5.86
N GLN A 135 -4.97 -7.93 6.49
CA GLN A 135 -5.27 -7.51 7.86
C GLN A 135 -5.75 -6.06 7.83
N LEU A 136 -6.96 -5.80 8.34
CA LEU A 136 -7.44 -4.43 8.57
C LEU A 136 -7.09 -4.01 10.00
N LEU A 137 -6.34 -2.92 10.14
CA LEU A 137 -5.98 -2.32 11.42
C LEU A 137 -6.71 -1.00 11.60
N VAL A 138 -7.42 -0.87 12.71
CA VAL A 138 -8.10 0.37 13.10
C VAL A 138 -7.30 1.01 14.22
N GLY A 139 -6.79 2.20 13.99
CA GLY A 139 -6.12 3.04 14.98
C GLY A 139 -7.14 3.85 15.75
N GLU A 140 -7.56 3.35 16.91
CA GLU A 140 -8.54 4.05 17.76
C GLU A 140 -7.95 5.35 18.32
N GLY A 141 -8.66 6.46 18.10
CA GLY A 141 -8.28 7.79 18.60
C GLY A 141 -7.15 8.47 17.82
N TYR A 142 -6.66 7.88 16.73
CA TYR A 142 -5.64 8.49 15.88
C TYR A 142 -6.24 9.26 14.71
N ASN A 143 -5.71 10.43 14.44
CA ASN A 143 -5.96 11.16 13.20
C ASN A 143 -4.99 10.76 12.08
N HIS A 144 -5.13 11.39 10.90
CA HIS A 144 -4.38 11.08 9.69
C HIS A 144 -2.85 11.19 9.83
N PHE A 145 -2.37 12.08 10.70
CA PHE A 145 -0.93 12.31 10.91
C PHE A 145 -0.38 11.50 12.07
N GLU A 146 -1.16 11.34 13.11
CA GLU A 146 -0.73 10.64 14.33
C GLU A 146 -0.57 9.13 14.11
N ILE A 147 -1.45 8.52 13.31
CA ILE A 147 -1.41 7.06 13.10
C ILE A 147 -0.07 6.63 12.51
N VAL A 148 0.51 7.39 11.57
CA VAL A 148 1.79 7.02 10.94
C VAL A 148 2.97 7.10 11.92
N GLU A 149 2.90 7.95 12.95
CA GLU A 149 3.93 8.05 13.98
C GLU A 149 4.10 6.73 14.74
N THR A 150 3.03 5.94 14.85
CA THR A 150 3.07 4.62 15.50
C THR A 150 3.93 3.60 14.75
N LEU A 151 4.29 3.87 13.48
CA LEU A 151 5.22 3.04 12.71
C LEU A 151 6.65 3.11 13.22
N GLY A 152 7.06 4.26 13.77
CA GLY A 152 8.41 4.49 14.32
C GLY A 152 8.67 3.81 15.67
N HIS A 153 7.68 3.15 16.25
CA HIS A 153 7.78 2.52 17.56
C HIS A 153 7.41 1.02 17.50
N PRO A 154 8.25 0.10 18.01
CA PRO A 154 8.02 -1.35 17.89
C PRO A 154 6.73 -1.84 18.57
N TYR A 155 6.24 -1.11 19.58
CA TYR A 155 4.98 -1.38 20.27
C TYR A 155 3.80 -0.56 19.74
N GLY A 156 4.03 0.35 18.80
CA GLY A 156 2.99 1.13 18.13
C GLY A 156 2.06 0.23 17.29
N VAL A 157 0.86 0.70 17.01
CA VAL A 157 -0.14 -0.07 16.24
C VAL A 157 0.43 -0.55 14.91
N LEU A 158 1.03 0.35 14.13
CA LEU A 158 1.61 0.01 12.84
C LEU A 158 2.97 -0.67 12.98
N GLY A 159 3.84 -0.20 13.89
CA GLY A 159 5.18 -0.75 14.08
C GLY A 159 5.16 -2.23 14.45
N ARG A 160 4.33 -2.61 15.42
CA ARG A 160 4.16 -4.00 15.81
C ARG A 160 3.66 -4.87 14.64
N ALA A 161 2.70 -4.37 13.88
CA ALA A 161 2.11 -5.13 12.78
C ALA A 161 3.11 -5.37 11.64
N VAL A 162 3.90 -4.34 11.25
CA VAL A 162 4.91 -4.50 10.19
C VAL A 162 6.08 -5.38 10.65
N LEU A 163 6.52 -5.28 11.90
CA LEU A 163 7.56 -6.18 12.44
C LEU A 163 7.08 -7.63 12.42
N ALA A 164 5.82 -7.88 12.78
CA ALA A 164 5.23 -9.22 12.70
C ALA A 164 5.16 -9.72 11.24
N GLN A 165 4.71 -8.87 10.29
CA GLN A 165 4.66 -9.21 8.86
C GLN A 165 6.06 -9.53 8.31
N MET A 166 7.07 -8.79 8.74
CA MET A 166 8.47 -8.99 8.35
C MET A 166 9.15 -10.15 9.10
N GLN A 167 8.44 -10.81 10.03
CA GLN A 167 8.99 -11.86 10.91
C GLN A 167 10.18 -11.33 11.75
N LEU A 168 10.10 -10.09 12.19
CA LEU A 168 11.08 -9.41 13.04
C LEU A 168 10.52 -9.08 14.44
N ALA A 169 9.27 -9.49 14.73
CA ALA A 169 8.70 -9.32 16.05
C ALA A 169 9.53 -10.10 17.08
N GLN A 170 9.97 -9.41 18.14
CA GLN A 170 10.60 -10.09 19.29
C GLN A 170 9.53 -10.97 19.97
N ALA A 171 9.91 -12.19 20.29
CA ALA A 171 9.11 -13.12 21.06
C ALA A 171 8.86 -12.55 22.48
#